data_b79766ae3aaf320190438b65259ea631
#
_entry.id   b79766ae3aaf320190438b65259ea631
#
_cell.length_a   1.000
_cell.length_b   1.000
_cell.length_c   1.000
_cell.angle_alpha   90.00
_cell.angle_beta   90.00
_cell.angle_gamma   90.00
#
_symmetry.space_group_name_H-M   'P 1'
#
loop_
_entity.id
_entity.type
_entity.pdbx_description
1 polymer ?
#
loop_
_entity_poly.entity_id
_entity_poly.type
_entity_poly.pdbx_seq_one_letter_code
_entity_poly.pdbx_strand_id
1 'polypeptide(L)'
;MTNQEVFDKVATHLLTQNRKSINEEETGNACKYRGPNGLKCAAGIMIPDDVYNSRMENVVISTILEEIPGLAHLLPFASLLFDLQQIHDWEEVKNWKTKLQELAVSHNLSTSRLKSLY
;
A
#
# COMPACT_ATOMS: atom_id res chain seq x y z
N MET A 1 -2.23 -10.38 -13.19
CA MET A 1 -1.28 -9.63 -12.34
C MET A 1 -0.58 -10.60 -11.41
N THR A 2 0.70 -10.42 -11.21
CA THR A 2 1.53 -11.29 -10.35
C THR A 2 1.90 -10.56 -9.06
N ASN A 3 2.39 -11.32 -8.05
CA ASN A 3 2.93 -10.71 -6.83
C ASN A 3 4.04 -9.70 -7.14
N GLN A 4 4.91 -10.02 -8.11
CA GLN A 4 5.98 -9.12 -8.50
C GLN A 4 5.42 -7.79 -9.05
N GLU A 5 4.39 -7.86 -9.87
CA GLU A 5 3.77 -6.66 -10.43
C GLU A 5 3.10 -5.80 -9.34
N VAL A 6 2.42 -6.44 -8.40
CA VAL A 6 1.82 -5.73 -7.26
C VAL A 6 2.91 -5.07 -6.42
N PHE A 7 3.95 -5.82 -6.07
CA PHE A 7 5.07 -5.28 -5.30
C PHE A 7 5.71 -4.09 -6.00
N ASP A 8 6.03 -4.23 -7.28
CA ASP A 8 6.68 -3.16 -8.06
C ASP A 8 5.82 -1.90 -8.12
N LYS A 9 4.52 -2.06 -8.33
CA LYS A 9 3.59 -0.92 -8.39
C LYS A 9 3.51 -0.20 -7.06
N VAL A 10 3.33 -0.94 -5.97
CA VAL A 10 3.19 -0.35 -4.63
C VAL A 10 4.51 0.27 -4.18
N ALA A 11 5.62 -0.43 -4.35
CA ALA A 11 6.94 0.09 -3.96
C ALA A 11 7.28 1.36 -4.71
N THR A 12 7.06 1.38 -6.02
CA THR A 12 7.28 2.58 -6.84
C THR A 12 6.43 3.75 -6.34
N HIS A 13 5.16 3.48 -6.05
CA HIS A 13 4.26 4.51 -5.53
C HIS A 13 4.75 5.09 -4.20
N LEU A 14 5.07 4.22 -3.24
CA LEU A 14 5.48 4.66 -1.90
C LEU A 14 6.77 5.49 -1.95
N LEU A 15 7.76 5.02 -2.70
CA LEU A 15 9.04 5.71 -2.78
C LEU A 15 8.96 7.00 -3.60
N THR A 16 8.07 7.06 -4.57
CA THR A 16 7.83 8.28 -5.37
C THR A 16 7.07 9.31 -4.54
N GLN A 17 6.00 8.89 -3.85
CA GLN A 17 5.24 9.77 -2.97
C GLN A 17 6.07 10.25 -1.79
N ASN A 18 6.87 9.36 -1.21
CA ASN A 18 7.80 9.64 -0.11
C ASN A 18 7.14 10.34 1.09
N ARG A 19 5.87 10.06 1.32
CA ARG A 19 5.06 10.60 2.41
C ARG A 19 3.97 9.60 2.77
N LYS A 20 3.61 9.56 4.06
CA LYS A 20 2.47 8.77 4.50
C LYS A 20 1.16 9.42 4.09
N SER A 21 0.17 8.59 3.74
CA SER A 21 -1.18 9.03 3.46
C SER A 21 -1.94 9.17 4.78
N ILE A 22 -1.80 10.32 5.41
CA ILE A 22 -2.48 10.64 6.67
C ILE A 22 -3.15 12.00 6.57
N ASN A 23 -4.19 12.21 7.39
CA ASN A 23 -4.80 13.52 7.55
C ASN A 23 -4.38 14.06 8.90
N GLU A 24 -3.41 14.98 8.91
CA GLU A 24 -2.84 15.54 10.13
C GLU A 24 -3.85 16.35 10.95
N GLU A 25 -4.95 16.79 10.32
CA GLU A 25 -6.02 17.52 11.00
C GLU A 25 -6.93 16.60 11.80
N GLU A 26 -6.92 15.29 11.51
CA GLU A 26 -7.72 14.32 12.24
C GLU A 26 -7.00 13.83 13.49
N THR A 27 -7.77 13.58 14.54
CA THR A 27 -7.24 13.03 15.79
C THR A 27 -6.63 11.66 15.54
N GLY A 28 -5.39 11.45 16.03
CA GLY A 28 -4.71 10.18 15.93
C GLY A 28 -3.93 9.96 14.66
N ASN A 29 -3.93 10.89 13.71
CA ASN A 29 -3.17 10.80 12.45
C ASN A 29 -3.32 9.43 11.78
N ALA A 30 -4.56 8.92 11.69
CA ALA A 30 -4.84 7.61 11.09
C ALA A 30 -4.44 7.58 9.61
N CYS A 31 -3.81 6.47 9.19
CA CYS A 31 -3.46 6.28 7.79
C CYS A 31 -4.73 6.10 6.94
N LYS A 32 -4.71 6.69 5.74
CA LYS A 32 -5.87 6.71 4.85
C LYS A 32 -5.54 5.99 3.53
N TYR A 33 -6.50 5.22 3.02
CA TYR A 33 -6.40 4.70 1.66
C TYR A 33 -6.33 5.85 0.66
N ARG A 34 -7.10 6.90 0.92
CA ARG A 34 -7.09 8.15 0.17
C ARG A 34 -6.97 9.30 1.14
N GLY A 35 -5.80 9.90 1.22
CA GLY A 35 -5.52 11.04 2.08
C GLY A 35 -5.69 12.37 1.35
N PRO A 36 -5.45 13.49 2.05
CA PRO A 36 -5.54 14.81 1.44
C PRO A 36 -4.46 15.01 0.38
N ASN A 37 -4.71 15.92 -0.57
CA ASN A 37 -3.75 16.30 -1.61
C ASN A 37 -3.30 15.13 -2.50
N GLY A 38 -4.18 14.15 -2.72
CA GLY A 38 -3.89 13.03 -3.60
C GLY A 38 -3.02 11.93 -2.99
N LEU A 39 -2.74 11.99 -1.69
CA LEU A 39 -1.96 10.96 -1.01
C LEU A 39 -2.72 9.63 -1.00
N LYS A 40 -1.99 8.52 -1.20
CA LYS A 40 -2.52 7.17 -1.12
C LYS A 40 -1.57 6.28 -0.33
N CYS A 41 -2.12 5.37 0.46
CA CYS A 41 -1.31 4.38 1.16
C CYS A 41 -0.94 3.22 0.22
N ALA A 42 -0.24 2.21 0.76
CA ALA A 42 0.20 1.07 -0.04
C ALA A 42 -0.98 0.35 -0.71
N ALA A 43 -1.99 -0.01 0.05
CA ALA A 43 -3.19 -0.66 -0.51
C ALA A 43 -4.02 0.31 -1.34
N GLY A 44 -4.05 1.58 -0.96
CA GLY A 44 -4.85 2.60 -1.64
C GLY A 44 -4.53 2.78 -3.10
N ILE A 45 -3.25 2.62 -3.49
CA ILE A 45 -2.87 2.75 -4.89
C ILE A 45 -3.45 1.63 -5.77
N MET A 46 -3.83 0.50 -5.14
CA MET A 46 -4.40 -0.64 -5.84
C MET A 46 -5.92 -0.57 -5.96
N ILE A 47 -6.56 0.35 -5.25
CA ILE A 47 -8.02 0.50 -5.29
C ILE A 47 -8.40 1.39 -6.48
N PRO A 48 -9.19 0.88 -7.45
CA PRO A 48 -9.64 1.71 -8.57
C PRO A 48 -10.49 2.89 -8.10
N ASP A 49 -10.40 4.02 -8.79
CA ASP A 49 -11.12 5.23 -8.40
C ASP A 49 -12.64 5.03 -8.38
N ASP A 50 -13.17 4.23 -9.31
CA ASP A 50 -14.60 3.96 -9.41
C ASP A 50 -15.10 2.97 -8.35
N VAL A 51 -14.19 2.30 -7.65
CA VAL A 51 -14.52 1.37 -6.56
C VAL A 51 -14.37 2.04 -5.19
N TYR A 52 -13.46 3.00 -5.07
CA TYR A 52 -13.17 3.64 -3.79
C TYR A 52 -14.42 4.26 -3.17
N ASN A 53 -14.54 4.12 -1.85
CA ASN A 53 -15.64 4.63 -1.05
C ASN A 53 -15.09 5.00 0.32
N SER A 54 -15.49 6.13 0.87
CA SER A 54 -15.01 6.61 2.17
C SER A 54 -15.29 5.63 3.32
N ARG A 55 -16.26 4.73 3.15
CA ARG A 55 -16.55 3.69 4.15
C ARG A 55 -15.44 2.66 4.29
N MET A 56 -14.51 2.60 3.31
CA MET A 56 -13.34 1.72 3.38
C MET A 56 -12.31 2.21 4.38
N GLU A 57 -12.33 3.49 4.70
CA GLU A 57 -11.36 4.06 5.64
C GLU A 57 -11.54 3.44 7.03
N ASN A 58 -10.40 3.22 7.71
CA ASN A 58 -10.35 2.59 9.02
C ASN A 58 -10.77 1.11 9.04
N VAL A 59 -10.88 0.49 7.86
CA VAL A 59 -11.16 -0.94 7.73
C VAL A 59 -9.90 -1.61 7.20
N VAL A 60 -9.49 -2.73 7.81
CA VAL A 60 -8.29 -3.45 7.40
C VAL A 60 -8.42 -3.99 5.98
N ILE A 61 -7.30 -4.00 5.24
CA ILE A 61 -7.31 -4.35 3.81
C ILE A 61 -7.90 -5.74 3.54
N SER A 62 -7.61 -6.74 4.37
CA SER A 62 -8.15 -8.08 4.18
C SER A 62 -9.67 -8.10 4.19
N THR A 63 -10.28 -7.29 5.05
CA THR A 63 -11.73 -7.20 5.15
C THR A 63 -12.36 -6.57 3.90
N ILE A 64 -11.81 -5.44 3.43
CA ILE A 64 -12.38 -4.80 2.25
C ILE A 64 -12.19 -5.64 0.99
N LEU A 65 -11.11 -6.42 0.90
CA LEU A 65 -10.91 -7.30 -0.25
C LEU A 65 -11.97 -8.42 -0.29
N GLU A 66 -12.38 -8.91 0.88
CA GLU A 66 -13.41 -9.94 0.97
C GLU A 66 -14.82 -9.42 0.74
N GLU A 67 -15.10 -8.21 1.22
CA GLU A 67 -16.48 -7.68 1.24
C GLU A 67 -16.85 -6.87 -0.01
N ILE A 68 -15.88 -6.32 -0.72
CA ILE A 68 -16.16 -5.43 -1.85
C ILE A 68 -15.90 -6.17 -3.17
N PRO A 69 -16.97 -6.46 -3.96
CA PRO A 69 -16.81 -7.22 -5.20
C PRO A 69 -15.83 -6.62 -6.20
N GLY A 70 -15.77 -5.29 -6.27
CA GLY A 70 -14.83 -4.59 -7.15
C GLY A 70 -13.37 -4.78 -6.79
N LEU A 71 -13.06 -5.35 -5.61
CA LEU A 71 -11.70 -5.63 -5.16
C LEU A 71 -11.38 -7.11 -5.12
N ALA A 72 -12.30 -7.98 -5.55
CA ALA A 72 -12.11 -9.42 -5.51
C ALA A 72 -10.87 -9.89 -6.27
N HIS A 73 -10.49 -9.19 -7.34
CA HIS A 73 -9.30 -9.50 -8.13
C HIS A 73 -8.00 -9.33 -7.34
N LEU A 74 -8.04 -8.64 -6.21
CA LEU A 74 -6.87 -8.43 -5.35
C LEU A 74 -6.76 -9.47 -4.24
N LEU A 75 -7.78 -10.33 -4.05
CA LEU A 75 -7.76 -11.36 -3.01
C LEU A 75 -6.52 -12.26 -3.06
N PRO A 76 -6.02 -12.69 -4.24
CA PRO A 76 -4.80 -13.51 -4.29
C PRO A 76 -3.57 -12.80 -3.72
N PHE A 77 -3.60 -11.48 -3.60
CA PHE A 77 -2.48 -10.67 -3.13
C PHE A 77 -2.69 -10.13 -1.72
N ALA A 78 -3.70 -10.61 -1.00
CA ALA A 78 -4.07 -10.08 0.31
C ALA A 78 -2.92 -10.08 1.31
N SER A 79 -2.16 -11.18 1.38
CA SER A 79 -1.03 -11.29 2.30
C SER A 79 0.07 -10.27 1.97
N LEU A 80 0.41 -10.16 0.69
CA LEU A 80 1.42 -9.20 0.23
C LEU A 80 0.97 -7.77 0.50
N LEU A 81 -0.28 -7.45 0.17
CA LEU A 81 -0.82 -6.11 0.40
C LEU A 81 -0.88 -5.76 1.89
N PHE A 82 -1.23 -6.72 2.73
CA PHE A 82 -1.20 -6.51 4.18
C PHE A 82 0.20 -6.14 4.65
N ASP A 83 1.21 -6.89 4.23
CA ASP A 83 2.59 -6.64 4.63
C ASP A 83 3.10 -5.29 4.10
N LEU A 84 2.77 -4.95 2.86
CA LEU A 84 3.12 -3.64 2.29
C LEU A 84 2.45 -2.50 3.07
N GLN A 85 1.18 -2.69 3.45
CA GLN A 85 0.45 -1.70 4.24
C GLN A 85 1.09 -1.50 5.60
N GLN A 86 1.59 -2.56 6.24
CA GLN A 86 2.29 -2.45 7.52
C GLN A 86 3.55 -1.59 7.41
N ILE A 87 4.27 -1.69 6.31
CA ILE A 87 5.43 -0.82 6.08
C ILE A 87 5.00 0.64 6.03
N HIS A 88 3.95 0.95 5.26
CA HIS A 88 3.44 2.32 5.17
C HIS A 88 3.02 2.85 6.54
N ASP A 89 2.27 2.05 7.31
CA ASP A 89 1.63 2.52 8.53
C ASP A 89 2.59 2.63 9.72
N TRP A 90 3.53 1.70 9.84
CA TRP A 90 4.31 1.54 11.07
C TRP A 90 5.78 1.91 10.95
N GLU A 91 6.33 1.96 9.73
CA GLU A 91 7.73 2.32 9.53
C GLU A 91 7.88 3.79 9.16
N GLU A 92 8.96 4.41 9.61
CA GLU A 92 9.27 5.77 9.17
C GLU A 92 9.64 5.78 7.69
N VAL A 93 9.27 6.83 6.99
CA VAL A 93 9.50 6.97 5.54
C VAL A 93 10.97 6.72 5.17
N LYS A 94 11.90 7.23 5.97
CA LYS A 94 13.35 7.05 5.72
C LYS A 94 13.78 5.58 5.69
N ASN A 95 12.99 4.68 6.30
CA ASN A 95 13.30 3.26 6.37
C ASN A 95 12.52 2.43 5.34
N TRP A 96 11.63 3.04 4.58
CA TRP A 96 10.75 2.30 3.65
C TRP A 96 11.54 1.48 2.63
N LYS A 97 12.59 2.05 2.04
CA LYS A 97 13.38 1.32 1.03
C LYS A 97 13.96 0.03 1.60
N THR A 98 14.61 0.11 2.78
CA THR A 98 15.20 -1.05 3.43
C THR A 98 14.12 -2.08 3.77
N LYS A 99 12.99 -1.64 4.31
CA LYS A 99 11.88 -2.52 4.68
C LYS A 99 11.25 -3.19 3.46
N LEU A 100 11.12 -2.47 2.36
CA LEU A 100 10.63 -3.03 1.11
C LEU A 100 11.59 -4.08 0.55
N GLN A 101 12.90 -3.87 0.66
CA GLN A 101 13.90 -4.86 0.25
C GLN A 101 13.78 -6.15 1.08
N GLU A 102 13.63 -6.01 2.40
CA GLU A 102 13.45 -7.16 3.30
C GLU A 102 12.16 -7.92 2.96
N LEU A 103 11.08 -7.21 2.69
CA LEU A 103 9.81 -7.81 2.35
C LEU A 103 9.88 -8.58 1.03
N ALA A 104 10.56 -8.00 0.02
CA ALA A 104 10.75 -8.68 -1.25
C ALA A 104 11.46 -10.02 -1.06
N VAL A 105 12.51 -10.04 -0.24
CA VAL A 105 13.22 -11.29 0.06
C VAL A 105 12.28 -12.31 0.70
N SER A 106 11.49 -11.90 1.68
CA SER A 106 10.57 -12.80 2.40
C SER A 106 9.48 -13.38 1.49
N HIS A 107 9.13 -12.69 0.41
CA HIS A 107 8.13 -13.13 -0.57
C HIS A 107 8.76 -13.71 -1.84
N ASN A 108 10.08 -13.91 -1.85
CA ASN A 108 10.82 -14.41 -3.02
C ASN A 108 10.64 -13.53 -4.26
N LEU A 109 10.64 -12.21 -4.06
CA LEU A 109 10.46 -11.24 -5.14
C LEU A 109 11.78 -10.53 -5.47
N SER A 110 11.89 -10.07 -6.72
CA SER A 110 13.04 -9.29 -7.18
C SER A 110 13.01 -7.88 -6.60
N THR A 111 14.20 -7.33 -6.32
CA THR A 111 14.38 -5.94 -5.89
C THR A 111 14.86 -5.03 -7.03
N SER A 112 14.85 -5.53 -8.27
CA SER A 112 15.35 -4.78 -9.41
C SER A 112 14.69 -3.41 -9.57
N ARG A 113 13.39 -3.34 -9.36
CA ARG A 113 12.64 -2.09 -9.47
C ARG A 113 13.07 -1.07 -8.41
N LEU A 114 13.32 -1.53 -7.19
CA LEU A 114 13.79 -0.66 -6.11
C LEU A 114 15.15 -0.04 -6.47
N LYS A 115 16.04 -0.83 -7.04
CA LYS A 115 17.36 -0.33 -7.44
C LYS A 115 17.28 0.73 -8.52
N SER A 116 16.31 0.64 -9.42
CA SER A 116 16.14 1.61 -10.50
C SER A 116 15.59 2.95 -10.04
N LEU A 117 15.03 3.03 -8.83
CA LEU A 117 14.47 4.26 -8.26
C LEU A 117 15.50 5.14 -7.56
N TYR A 118 16.77 4.72 -7.52
CA TYR A 118 17.84 5.46 -6.84
C TYR A 118 19.06 5.64 -7.71
#